data_9e6361f78079c19832925334fe54e37e
#
_entry.id   9e6361f78079c19832925334fe54e37e
#
_cell.length_a   1.000
_cell.length_b   1.000
_cell.length_c   1.000
_cell.angle_alpha   90.00
_cell.angle_beta   90.00
_cell.angle_gamma   90.00
#
_symmetry.space_group_name_H-M   'P 1'
#
loop_
_entity.id
_entity.type
_entity.pdbx_description
1 polymer ?
#
loop_
_entity_poly.entity_id
_entity_poly.type
_entity_poly.pdbx_seq_one_letter_code
_entity_poly.pdbx_strand_id
1 'polypeptide(L)'
;MQYLLSKLGDSLQFKFYNKDQTATAKYHCSKPRVDNLLFVNIPKCATQTIAAWAAQMATRDGKIEVPYRFTILREPYGRLKSAFAYGVGAKYQYKFTVEDIGNWFLGKQLPDKFSPNQVDLLVHFVPQHEFIANAPIEIEHYFNTGDMRQLRHILSALSGIDINWMQENTSRYSTQFTIEYNKWFSLNENYIHSYLQKDIRLYKDIFL
;
A
#
# COMPACT_ATOMS: atom_id res chain seq x y z
N MET A 1 -1.46 -15.55 -11.55
CA MET A 1 -0.69 -14.46 -10.93
C MET A 1 0.29 -13.78 -11.89
N GLN A 2 1.22 -14.46 -12.55
CA GLN A 2 2.06 -13.83 -13.59
C GLN A 2 1.26 -13.04 -14.63
N TYR A 3 0.08 -13.54 -15.01
CA TYR A 3 -0.82 -12.82 -15.91
C TYR A 3 -1.33 -11.48 -15.31
N LEU A 4 -1.69 -11.47 -14.02
CA LEU A 4 -2.08 -10.22 -13.34
C LEU A 4 -0.90 -9.26 -13.23
N LEU A 5 0.29 -9.75 -12.88
CA LEU A 5 1.51 -8.92 -12.81
C LEU A 5 1.89 -8.36 -14.19
N SER A 6 1.76 -9.15 -15.27
CA SER A 6 2.02 -8.66 -16.64
C SER A 6 1.02 -7.60 -17.10
N LYS A 7 -0.22 -7.64 -16.60
CA LYS A 7 -1.26 -6.63 -16.88
C LYS A 7 -1.16 -5.40 -15.97
N LEU A 8 -0.53 -5.53 -14.81
CA LEU A 8 -0.38 -4.47 -13.81
C LEU A 8 1.01 -3.85 -13.80
N GLY A 9 1.96 -4.34 -14.62
CA GLY A 9 3.35 -3.88 -14.62
C GLY A 9 3.51 -2.36 -14.71
N ASP A 10 2.69 -1.70 -15.54
CA ASP A 10 2.66 -0.25 -15.68
C ASP A 10 1.87 0.47 -14.56
N SER A 11 1.20 -0.30 -13.69
CA SER A 11 0.33 0.23 -12.63
C SER A 11 0.97 0.20 -11.24
N LEU A 12 2.20 -0.32 -11.12
CA LEU A 12 2.98 -0.23 -9.89
C LEU A 12 3.33 1.23 -9.62
N GLN A 13 2.70 1.81 -8.59
CA GLN A 13 2.86 3.22 -8.28
C GLN A 13 4.00 3.45 -7.31
N PHE A 14 5.04 4.13 -7.79
CA PHE A 14 6.06 4.69 -6.92
C PHE A 14 5.72 6.16 -6.68
N LYS A 15 5.51 6.54 -5.42
CA LYS A 15 5.26 7.94 -5.05
C LYS A 15 6.53 8.55 -4.49
N PHE A 16 7.05 9.53 -5.22
CA PHE A 16 8.11 10.38 -4.75
C PHE A 16 7.51 11.72 -4.34
N TYR A 17 7.94 12.25 -3.23
CA TYR A 17 7.56 13.57 -2.74
C TYR A 17 8.64 14.62 -3.05
N ASN A 18 9.43 14.41 -4.11
CA ASN A 18 10.49 15.32 -4.55
C ASN A 18 10.05 16.14 -5.77
N LYS A 19 10.43 17.42 -5.81
CA LYS A 19 10.12 18.37 -6.89
C LYS A 19 10.70 17.97 -8.24
N ASP A 20 11.90 17.41 -8.25
CA ASP A 20 12.72 17.23 -9.46
C ASP A 20 12.64 15.84 -10.09
N GLN A 21 12.04 14.89 -9.43
CA GLN A 21 11.86 13.55 -9.99
C GLN A 21 10.49 13.44 -10.66
N THR A 22 10.46 13.79 -11.94
CA THR A 22 9.40 13.41 -12.86
C THR A 22 9.49 11.91 -13.17
N ALA A 23 9.33 11.07 -12.16
CA ALA A 23 8.95 9.70 -12.42
C ALA A 23 7.57 9.78 -13.09
N THR A 24 7.48 9.32 -14.32
CA THR A 24 6.29 9.26 -15.15
C THR A 24 5.28 8.25 -14.59
N ALA A 25 4.90 8.42 -13.34
CA ALA A 25 3.73 7.77 -12.79
C ALA A 25 2.51 8.54 -13.33
N LYS A 26 1.77 7.96 -14.24
CA LYS A 26 0.56 8.47 -14.89
C LYS A 26 -0.61 8.76 -13.94
N TYR A 27 -0.36 9.04 -12.69
CA TYR A 27 -1.40 9.47 -11.76
C TYR A 27 -1.03 10.82 -11.18
N HIS A 28 -1.69 11.83 -11.70
CA HIS A 28 -1.70 13.20 -11.19
C HIS A 28 -2.10 13.20 -9.71
N CYS A 29 -1.14 13.21 -8.84
CA CYS A 29 -1.36 13.66 -7.49
C CYS A 29 -0.83 15.10 -7.40
N SER A 30 -1.72 16.06 -7.51
CA SER A 30 -1.50 17.48 -7.18
C SER A 30 -1.29 17.66 -5.68
N LYS A 31 -0.44 16.84 -5.06
CA LYS A 31 -0.17 16.90 -3.62
C LYS A 31 1.11 17.69 -3.38
N PRO A 32 1.14 18.49 -2.30
CA PRO A 32 2.32 19.23 -1.92
C PRO A 32 3.53 18.28 -1.82
N ARG A 33 4.68 18.74 -2.32
CA ARG A 33 5.91 17.95 -2.39
C ARG A 33 6.86 18.42 -1.30
N VAL A 34 7.47 17.48 -0.64
CA VAL A 34 8.57 17.71 0.30
C VAL A 34 9.83 17.25 -0.39
N ASP A 35 10.81 18.16 -0.53
CA ASP A 35 12.08 17.83 -1.15
C ASP A 35 12.78 16.74 -0.32
N ASN A 36 13.44 15.79 -1.00
CA ASN A 36 14.20 14.70 -0.39
C ASN A 36 13.38 13.67 0.43
N LEU A 37 12.04 13.75 0.44
CA LEU A 37 11.22 12.69 1.02
C LEU A 37 10.85 11.66 -0.06
N LEU A 38 11.44 10.48 0.01
CA LEU A 38 11.26 9.41 -0.97
C LEU A 38 10.55 8.21 -0.33
N PHE A 39 9.30 8.03 -0.67
CA PHE A 39 8.46 6.97 -0.12
C PHE A 39 8.05 5.97 -1.20
N VAL A 40 8.48 4.72 -1.05
CA VAL A 40 7.97 3.61 -1.87
C VAL A 40 6.60 3.22 -1.37
N ASN A 41 5.59 3.62 -2.12
CA ASN A 41 4.20 3.41 -1.75
C ASN A 41 3.74 1.99 -2.04
N ILE A 42 3.48 1.23 -0.99
CA ILE A 42 2.83 -0.07 -1.08
C ILE A 42 1.36 0.09 -0.66
N PRO A 43 0.40 -0.24 -1.52
CA PRO A 43 -1.02 -0.11 -1.19
C PRO A 43 -1.39 -0.86 0.10
N LYS A 44 -2.24 -0.26 0.92
CA LYS A 44 -2.68 -0.75 2.24
C LYS A 44 -1.62 -0.73 3.34
N CYS A 45 -0.50 -0.05 3.11
CA CYS A 45 0.59 0.18 4.05
C CYS A 45 0.68 1.68 4.42
N ALA A 46 -0.34 2.21 5.09
CA ALA A 46 -0.42 3.58 5.63
C ALA A 46 -0.26 4.73 4.62
N THR A 47 -0.47 4.51 3.32
CA THR A 47 -0.30 5.51 2.24
C THR A 47 -1.01 6.84 2.51
N GLN A 48 -2.25 6.80 3.01
CA GLN A 48 -3.03 8.02 3.27
C GLN A 48 -2.44 8.84 4.42
N THR A 49 -1.98 8.16 5.47
CA THR A 49 -1.31 8.80 6.60
C THR A 49 -0.03 9.51 6.17
N ILE A 50 0.83 8.84 5.38
CA ILE A 50 2.05 9.47 4.86
C ILE A 50 1.73 10.64 3.94
N ALA A 51 0.72 10.53 3.09
CA ALA A 51 0.29 11.63 2.23
C ALA A 51 -0.18 12.86 3.05
N ALA A 52 -0.93 12.63 4.15
CA ALA A 52 -1.38 13.69 5.04
C ALA A 52 -0.21 14.36 5.79
N TRP A 53 0.78 13.58 6.23
CA TRP A 53 1.99 14.11 6.87
C TRP A 53 2.86 14.91 5.91
N ALA A 54 3.07 14.40 4.68
CA ALA A 54 3.78 15.13 3.64
C ALA A 54 3.09 16.46 3.31
N ALA A 55 1.75 16.48 3.31
CA ALA A 55 0.99 17.72 3.13
C ALA A 55 1.23 18.72 4.26
N GLN A 56 1.26 18.26 5.53
CA GLN A 56 1.54 19.13 6.67
C GLN A 56 2.96 19.72 6.60
N MET A 57 3.96 18.91 6.26
CA MET A 57 5.33 19.39 6.08
C MET A 57 5.40 20.45 4.97
N ALA A 58 4.84 20.16 3.80
CA ALA A 58 4.90 21.06 2.66
C ALA A 58 4.16 22.39 2.90
N THR A 59 3.03 22.39 3.61
CA THR A 59 2.26 23.62 3.91
C THR A 59 2.94 24.51 4.98
N ARG A 60 3.92 23.99 5.69
CA ARG A 60 4.69 24.70 6.73
C ARG A 60 6.15 24.90 6.36
N ASP A 61 6.48 24.80 5.07
CA ASP A 61 7.83 24.95 4.52
C ASP A 61 8.87 24.00 5.15
N GLY A 62 8.42 22.82 5.59
CA GLY A 62 9.30 21.77 6.10
C GLY A 62 10.25 21.26 5.03
N LYS A 63 11.54 21.16 5.36
CA LYS A 63 12.60 20.74 4.44
C LYS A 63 13.32 19.54 5.02
N ILE A 64 13.65 18.59 4.15
CA ILE A 64 14.52 17.46 4.48
C ILE A 64 15.83 17.68 3.70
N GLU A 65 16.91 17.91 4.41
CA GLU A 65 18.21 18.30 3.81
C GLU A 65 18.86 17.15 3.02
N VAL A 66 18.69 15.92 3.49
CA VAL A 66 19.28 14.71 2.88
C VAL A 66 18.17 13.76 2.43
N PRO A 67 18.30 13.10 1.27
CA PRO A 67 17.31 12.15 0.82
C PRO A 67 16.98 11.08 1.88
N TYR A 68 15.72 10.99 2.27
CA TYR A 68 15.24 9.99 3.22
C TYR A 68 14.35 8.99 2.47
N ARG A 69 14.88 7.76 2.28
CA ARG A 69 14.30 6.71 1.44
C ARG A 69 13.71 5.63 2.31
N PHE A 70 12.40 5.49 2.30
CA PHE A 70 11.74 4.52 3.15
C PHE A 70 10.51 3.86 2.50
N THR A 71 10.11 2.77 3.12
CA THR A 71 8.81 2.13 2.87
C THR A 71 8.17 1.68 4.17
N ILE A 72 6.87 1.39 4.08
CA ILE A 72 6.11 0.80 5.19
C ILE A 72 5.58 -0.54 4.73
N LEU A 73 5.86 -1.57 5.50
CA LEU A 73 5.31 -2.90 5.31
C LEU A 73 4.19 -3.15 6.32
N ARG A 74 3.32 -4.04 5.95
CA ARG A 74 2.26 -4.54 6.82
C ARG A 74 2.38 -6.05 6.91
N GLU A 75 1.96 -6.61 8.04
CA GLU A 75 1.81 -8.06 8.19
C GLU A 75 1.00 -8.60 6.98
N PRO A 76 1.52 -9.62 6.25
CA PRO A 76 0.99 -9.99 4.93
C PRO A 76 -0.48 -10.40 4.90
N TYR A 77 -0.96 -11.17 5.89
CA TYR A 77 -2.36 -11.56 5.96
C TYR A 77 -3.28 -10.38 6.30
N GLY A 78 -2.84 -9.51 7.22
CA GLY A 78 -3.56 -8.29 7.57
C GLY A 78 -3.62 -7.31 6.39
N ARG A 79 -2.58 -7.27 5.55
CA ARG A 79 -2.58 -6.50 4.31
C ARG A 79 -3.59 -7.07 3.31
N LEU A 80 -3.59 -8.40 3.11
CA LEU A 80 -4.53 -9.09 2.22
C LEU A 80 -5.98 -8.81 2.65
N LYS A 81 -6.29 -9.00 3.95
CA LYS A 81 -7.63 -8.68 4.49
C LYS A 81 -8.03 -7.23 4.22
N SER A 82 -7.09 -6.29 4.35
CA SER A 82 -7.33 -4.88 4.06
C SER A 82 -7.56 -4.59 2.58
N ALA A 83 -6.95 -5.37 1.67
CA ALA A 83 -7.20 -5.28 0.24
C ALA A 83 -8.61 -5.77 -0.12
N PHE A 84 -9.06 -6.89 0.44
CA PHE A 84 -10.44 -7.36 0.28
C PHE A 84 -11.46 -6.33 0.81
N ALA A 85 -11.23 -5.81 2.02
CA ALA A 85 -12.13 -4.80 2.60
C ALA A 85 -12.21 -3.52 1.77
N TYR A 86 -11.14 -3.18 1.05
CA TYR A 86 -11.13 -2.06 0.11
C TYR A 86 -12.12 -2.28 -1.04
N GLY A 87 -12.14 -3.48 -1.62
CA GLY A 87 -13.03 -3.81 -2.74
C GLY A 87 -14.49 -4.03 -2.34
N VAL A 88 -14.74 -4.48 -1.09
CA VAL A 88 -16.11 -4.68 -0.57
C VAL A 88 -16.71 -3.39 0.01
N GLY A 89 -15.85 -2.44 0.38
CA GLY A 89 -16.28 -1.23 1.11
C GLY A 89 -17.05 -0.24 0.24
N ALA A 90 -18.19 0.21 0.75
CA ALA A 90 -19.06 1.21 0.10
C ALA A 90 -18.36 2.57 -0.15
N LYS A 91 -17.26 2.87 0.54
CA LYS A 91 -16.54 4.15 0.45
C LYS A 91 -16.03 4.46 -0.96
N TYR A 92 -15.74 3.42 -1.76
CA TYR A 92 -15.11 3.57 -3.07
C TYR A 92 -16.02 3.20 -4.24
N GLN A 93 -17.34 3.09 -4.00
CA GLN A 93 -18.33 2.67 -5.01
C GLN A 93 -18.09 1.26 -5.61
N TYR A 94 -17.14 0.51 -5.05
CA TYR A 94 -16.95 -0.89 -5.42
C TYR A 94 -18.04 -1.72 -4.75
N LYS A 95 -18.84 -2.39 -5.55
CA LYS A 95 -19.94 -3.28 -5.10
C LYS A 95 -19.55 -4.74 -5.25
N PHE A 96 -18.28 -5.05 -5.02
CA PHE A 96 -17.81 -6.41 -5.16
C PHE A 96 -18.06 -7.20 -3.87
N THR A 97 -18.40 -8.46 -4.02
CA THR A 97 -18.47 -9.40 -2.90
C THR A 97 -17.07 -9.95 -2.57
N VAL A 98 -16.93 -10.56 -1.39
CA VAL A 98 -15.70 -11.31 -1.04
C VAL A 98 -15.45 -12.44 -2.04
N GLU A 99 -16.53 -13.07 -2.56
CA GLU A 99 -16.45 -14.13 -3.53
C GLU A 99 -15.93 -13.64 -4.89
N ASP A 100 -16.44 -12.53 -5.42
CA ASP A 100 -15.98 -11.94 -6.68
C ASP A 100 -14.48 -11.67 -6.61
N ILE A 101 -14.05 -10.96 -5.55
CA ILE A 101 -12.65 -10.61 -5.33
C ILE A 101 -11.82 -11.88 -5.17
N GLY A 102 -12.31 -12.84 -4.41
CA GLY A 102 -11.65 -14.12 -4.19
C GLY A 102 -11.45 -14.91 -5.47
N ASN A 103 -12.44 -14.95 -6.34
CA ASN A 103 -12.34 -15.60 -7.65
C ASN A 103 -11.27 -14.93 -8.52
N TRP A 104 -11.22 -13.60 -8.56
CA TRP A 104 -10.18 -12.88 -9.30
C TRP A 104 -8.78 -13.13 -8.70
N PHE A 105 -8.66 -13.09 -7.39
CA PHE A 105 -7.40 -13.39 -6.69
C PHE A 105 -6.87 -14.79 -7.02
N LEU A 106 -7.76 -15.78 -7.11
CA LEU A 106 -7.43 -17.15 -7.46
C LEU A 106 -7.22 -17.35 -8.98
N GLY A 107 -7.41 -16.32 -9.80
CA GLY A 107 -7.36 -16.43 -11.26
C GLY A 107 -8.57 -17.11 -11.88
N LYS A 108 -9.67 -17.19 -11.14
CA LYS A 108 -10.96 -17.74 -11.61
C LYS A 108 -11.87 -16.62 -12.06
N GLN A 109 -12.75 -16.87 -13.02
CA GLN A 109 -13.79 -15.93 -13.47
C GLN A 109 -13.22 -14.52 -13.78
N LEU A 110 -12.06 -14.47 -14.41
CA LEU A 110 -11.46 -13.22 -14.84
C LEU A 110 -12.30 -12.63 -15.98
N PRO A 111 -12.65 -11.33 -15.93
CA PRO A 111 -13.31 -10.68 -17.05
C PRO A 111 -12.35 -10.58 -18.23
N ASP A 112 -12.88 -10.62 -19.47
CA ASP A 112 -12.09 -10.47 -20.71
C ASP A 112 -11.31 -9.14 -20.71
N LYS A 113 -11.91 -8.10 -20.12
CA LYS A 113 -11.32 -6.79 -19.95
C LYS A 113 -11.63 -6.22 -18.57
N PHE A 114 -10.59 -5.89 -17.82
CA PHE A 114 -10.75 -5.21 -16.53
C PHE A 114 -11.16 -3.74 -16.71
N SER A 115 -12.15 -3.30 -15.96
CA SER A 115 -12.45 -1.88 -15.81
C SER A 115 -11.34 -1.16 -15.03
N PRO A 116 -11.20 0.17 -15.16
CA PRO A 116 -10.22 0.94 -14.36
C PRO A 116 -10.35 0.69 -12.86
N ASN A 117 -11.55 0.53 -12.33
CA ASN A 117 -11.81 0.24 -10.92
C ASN A 117 -11.31 -1.14 -10.51
N GLN A 118 -11.47 -2.13 -11.36
CA GLN A 118 -10.95 -3.48 -11.11
C GLN A 118 -9.42 -3.49 -11.15
N VAL A 119 -8.80 -2.77 -12.09
CA VAL A 119 -7.34 -2.61 -12.15
C VAL A 119 -6.83 -1.94 -10.87
N ASP A 120 -7.46 -0.85 -10.42
CA ASP A 120 -7.10 -0.18 -9.17
C ASP A 120 -7.20 -1.13 -7.96
N LEU A 121 -8.28 -1.90 -7.88
CA LEU A 121 -8.42 -2.91 -6.84
C LEU A 121 -7.31 -3.98 -6.91
N LEU A 122 -7.02 -4.50 -8.08
CA LEU A 122 -6.06 -5.59 -8.26
C LEU A 122 -4.63 -5.20 -7.88
N VAL A 123 -4.25 -3.93 -8.04
CA VAL A 123 -2.94 -3.42 -7.55
C VAL A 123 -2.77 -3.62 -6.05
N HIS A 124 -3.88 -3.63 -5.28
CA HIS A 124 -3.84 -3.85 -3.84
C HIS A 124 -3.49 -5.29 -3.44
N PHE A 125 -3.58 -6.23 -4.39
CA PHE A 125 -3.22 -7.63 -4.17
C PHE A 125 -1.78 -7.96 -4.58
N VAL A 126 -1.12 -7.11 -5.35
CA VAL A 126 0.29 -7.32 -5.71
C VAL A 126 1.13 -7.50 -4.44
N PRO A 127 1.96 -8.54 -4.33
CA PRO A 127 2.79 -8.79 -3.15
C PRO A 127 3.73 -7.62 -2.83
N GLN A 128 4.03 -7.41 -1.56
CA GLN A 128 4.88 -6.29 -1.11
C GLN A 128 6.30 -6.39 -1.68
N HIS A 129 6.85 -7.60 -1.73
CA HIS A 129 8.18 -7.83 -2.29
C HIS A 129 8.30 -7.39 -3.75
N GLU A 130 7.22 -7.45 -4.54
CA GLU A 130 7.24 -6.98 -5.92
C GLU A 130 7.39 -5.46 -6.01
N PHE A 131 6.77 -4.70 -5.10
CA PHE A 131 6.96 -3.25 -5.03
C PHE A 131 8.41 -2.90 -4.67
N ILE A 132 9.01 -3.66 -3.76
CA ILE A 132 10.39 -3.44 -3.33
C ILE A 132 11.37 -3.80 -4.44
N ALA A 133 11.19 -4.98 -5.06
CA ALA A 133 12.07 -5.46 -6.12
C ALA A 133 12.05 -4.58 -7.38
N ASN A 134 10.94 -3.88 -7.63
CA ASN A 134 10.77 -2.99 -8.79
C ASN A 134 10.86 -1.51 -8.40
N ALA A 135 11.25 -1.19 -7.17
CA ALA A 135 11.42 0.20 -6.75
C ALA A 135 12.57 0.84 -7.55
N PRO A 136 12.36 2.05 -8.09
CA PRO A 136 13.40 2.74 -8.87
C PRO A 136 14.49 3.38 -7.98
N ILE A 137 14.39 3.19 -6.66
CA ILE A 137 15.33 3.69 -5.67
C ILE A 137 15.67 2.57 -4.67
N GLU A 138 16.86 2.62 -4.12
CA GLU A 138 17.23 1.82 -2.97
C GLU A 138 16.44 2.28 -1.73
N ILE A 139 15.86 1.34 -0.98
CA ILE A 139 15.12 1.61 0.25
C ILE A 139 16.09 1.43 1.41
N GLU A 140 16.29 2.48 2.19
CA GLU A 140 17.23 2.50 3.32
C GLU A 140 16.53 2.15 4.65
N HIS A 141 15.25 2.51 4.76
CA HIS A 141 14.52 2.36 6.01
C HIS A 141 13.19 1.62 5.80
N TYR A 142 12.96 0.65 6.65
CA TYR A 142 11.72 -0.15 6.65
C TYR A 142 10.98 0.07 7.97
N PHE A 143 9.69 0.36 7.88
CA PHE A 143 8.80 0.49 9.01
C PHE A 143 7.64 -0.49 8.87
N ASN A 144 7.09 -0.99 9.96
CA ASN A 144 5.81 -1.66 9.93
C ASN A 144 4.67 -0.69 10.27
N THR A 145 3.44 -1.07 10.00
CA THR A 145 2.27 -0.23 10.32
C THR A 145 2.07 0.02 11.83
N GLY A 146 2.78 -0.69 12.71
CA GLY A 146 2.83 -0.44 14.15
C GLY A 146 3.79 0.69 14.53
N ASP A 147 4.79 0.99 13.68
CA ASP A 147 5.86 1.95 13.95
C ASP A 147 5.50 3.40 13.57
N MET A 148 4.24 3.65 13.21
CA MET A 148 3.80 4.96 12.69
C MET A 148 4.09 6.12 13.64
N ARG A 149 4.07 5.89 14.97
CA ARG A 149 4.44 6.92 15.95
C ARG A 149 5.92 7.27 15.85
N GLN A 150 6.78 6.28 15.77
CA GLN A 150 8.22 6.46 15.61
C GLN A 150 8.54 7.18 14.29
N LEU A 151 7.96 6.71 13.18
CA LEU A 151 8.15 7.33 11.87
C LEU A 151 7.71 8.81 11.87
N ARG A 152 6.59 9.15 12.52
CA ARG A 152 6.16 10.54 12.67
C ARG A 152 7.23 11.39 13.37
N HIS A 153 7.78 10.90 14.48
CA HIS A 153 8.84 11.62 15.21
C HIS A 153 10.08 11.83 14.36
N ILE A 154 10.50 10.81 13.60
CA ILE A 154 11.63 10.92 12.68
C ILE A 154 11.35 11.99 11.61
N LEU A 155 10.19 11.92 10.95
CA LEU A 155 9.85 12.90 9.91
C LEU A 155 9.68 14.32 10.48
N SER A 156 9.17 14.46 11.70
CA SER A 156 9.11 15.76 12.38
C SER A 156 10.51 16.31 12.64
N ALA A 157 11.42 15.49 13.16
CA ALA A 157 12.80 15.90 13.41
C ALA A 157 13.55 16.27 12.12
N LEU A 158 13.41 15.46 11.07
CA LEU A 158 14.07 15.69 9.78
C LEU A 158 13.56 16.95 9.06
N SER A 159 12.27 17.26 9.18
CA SER A 159 11.65 18.39 8.48
C SER A 159 11.62 19.68 9.29
N GLY A 160 11.95 19.63 10.58
CA GLY A 160 11.79 20.76 11.50
C GLY A 160 10.31 21.12 11.80
N ILE A 161 9.36 20.29 11.39
CA ILE A 161 7.92 20.53 11.53
C ILE A 161 7.32 19.54 12.54
N ASP A 162 6.64 20.05 13.57
CA ASP A 162 5.82 19.18 14.43
C ASP A 162 4.59 18.69 13.65
N ILE A 163 4.68 17.44 13.19
CA ILE A 163 3.62 16.77 12.42
C ILE A 163 2.52 16.35 13.39
N ASN A 164 1.31 16.87 13.21
CA ASN A 164 0.16 16.44 13.98
C ASN A 164 -0.18 14.98 13.71
N TRP A 165 -0.51 14.26 14.78
CA TRP A 165 -0.99 12.90 14.64
C TRP A 165 -2.32 12.87 13.90
N MET A 166 -2.31 12.31 12.71
CA MET A 166 -3.50 12.00 11.95
C MET A 166 -3.38 10.55 11.49
N GLN A 167 -4.12 9.68 12.17
CA GLN A 167 -4.24 8.31 11.70
C GLN A 167 -5.45 8.22 10.79
N GLU A 168 -5.21 8.29 9.50
CA GLU A 168 -6.27 8.07 8.54
C GLU A 168 -6.46 6.58 8.26
N ASN A 169 -7.70 6.16 8.11
CA ASN A 169 -8.10 4.83 7.69
C ASN A 169 -7.65 3.67 8.60
N THR A 170 -7.96 3.77 9.90
CA THR A 170 -8.06 2.54 10.72
C THR A 170 -9.10 1.64 10.08
N SER A 171 -8.67 0.48 9.60
CA SER A 171 -9.56 -0.49 8.96
C SER A 171 -10.58 -0.99 9.98
N ARG A 172 -11.78 -0.41 9.98
CA ARG A 172 -12.93 -0.96 10.70
C ARG A 172 -13.64 -1.91 9.74
N TYR A 173 -13.61 -3.18 10.05
CA TYR A 173 -14.30 -4.20 9.27
C TYR A 173 -15.70 -4.42 9.84
N SER A 174 -16.73 -4.51 8.96
CA SER A 174 -18.03 -4.95 9.42
C SER A 174 -17.99 -6.42 9.86
N THR A 175 -18.89 -6.80 10.74
CA THR A 175 -19.03 -8.20 11.18
C THR A 175 -19.29 -9.11 9.98
N GLN A 176 -20.18 -8.70 9.10
CA GLN A 176 -20.53 -9.47 7.90
C GLN A 176 -19.30 -9.71 7.00
N PHE A 177 -18.56 -8.66 6.67
CA PHE A 177 -17.31 -8.80 5.90
C PHE A 177 -16.33 -9.77 6.58
N THR A 178 -16.18 -9.66 7.90
CA THR A 178 -15.25 -10.50 8.65
C THR A 178 -15.63 -11.97 8.57
N ILE A 179 -16.91 -12.30 8.69
CA ILE A 179 -17.42 -13.67 8.56
C ILE A 179 -17.17 -14.23 7.15
N GLU A 180 -17.54 -13.47 6.13
CA GLU A 180 -17.38 -13.88 4.72
C GLU A 180 -15.91 -14.05 4.35
N TYR A 181 -15.06 -13.11 4.74
CA TYR A 181 -13.62 -13.17 4.50
C TYR A 181 -12.98 -14.37 5.20
N ASN A 182 -13.29 -14.61 6.47
CA ASN A 182 -12.71 -15.73 7.21
C ASN A 182 -13.13 -17.07 6.61
N LYS A 183 -14.40 -17.21 6.19
CA LYS A 183 -14.88 -18.40 5.49
C LYS A 183 -14.12 -18.62 4.17
N TRP A 184 -14.00 -17.58 3.35
CA TRP A 184 -13.25 -17.65 2.10
C TRP A 184 -11.77 -17.96 2.34
N PHE A 185 -11.15 -17.31 3.33
CA PHE A 185 -9.75 -17.51 3.69
C PHE A 185 -9.48 -18.98 4.06
N SER A 186 -10.26 -19.55 4.98
CA SER A 186 -10.09 -20.93 5.44
C SER A 186 -10.19 -21.96 4.30
N LEU A 187 -11.05 -21.71 3.31
CA LEU A 187 -11.18 -22.58 2.14
C LEU A 187 -9.99 -22.51 1.18
N ASN A 188 -9.19 -21.45 1.26
CA ASN A 188 -8.10 -21.17 0.32
C ASN A 188 -6.74 -20.97 1.00
N GLU A 189 -6.60 -21.34 2.27
CA GLU A 189 -5.46 -21.04 3.12
C GLU A 189 -4.11 -21.48 2.52
N ASN A 190 -4.04 -22.70 1.99
CA ASN A 190 -2.81 -23.22 1.38
C ASN A 190 -2.37 -22.40 0.16
N TYR A 191 -3.31 -22.00 -0.68
CA TYR A 191 -3.03 -21.15 -1.83
C TYR A 191 -2.55 -19.77 -1.37
N ILE A 192 -3.25 -19.18 -0.41
CA ILE A 192 -2.91 -17.85 0.14
C ILE A 192 -1.52 -17.87 0.79
N HIS A 193 -1.22 -18.90 1.58
CA HIS A 193 0.09 -19.05 2.21
C HIS A 193 1.21 -19.15 1.15
N SER A 194 1.03 -20.01 0.15
CA SER A 194 1.97 -20.14 -0.96
C SER A 194 2.17 -18.81 -1.70
N TYR A 195 1.08 -18.08 -1.94
CA TYR A 195 1.11 -16.79 -2.61
C TYR A 195 1.87 -15.73 -1.81
N LEU A 196 1.66 -15.67 -0.51
CA LEU A 196 2.28 -14.68 0.38
C LEU A 196 3.65 -15.11 0.92
N GLN A 197 4.15 -16.29 0.57
CA GLN A 197 5.37 -16.88 1.17
C GLN A 197 6.58 -15.94 1.14
N LYS A 198 6.79 -15.25 0.02
CA LYS A 198 7.91 -14.29 -0.09
C LYS A 198 7.70 -13.06 0.78
N ASP A 199 6.47 -12.54 0.86
CA ASP A 199 6.13 -11.42 1.72
C ASP A 199 6.27 -11.78 3.20
N ILE A 200 5.86 -13.00 3.59
CA ILE A 200 6.00 -13.51 4.95
C ILE A 200 7.47 -13.61 5.34
N ARG A 201 8.29 -14.13 4.44
CA ARG A 201 9.75 -14.22 4.67
C ARG A 201 10.35 -12.82 4.80
N LEU A 202 10.11 -11.94 3.83
CA LEU A 202 10.57 -10.57 3.85
C LEU A 202 10.18 -9.85 5.16
N TYR A 203 8.93 -9.97 5.58
CA TYR A 203 8.44 -9.32 6.80
C TYR A 203 9.14 -9.86 8.05
N LYS A 204 9.37 -11.18 8.11
CA LYS A 204 10.10 -11.82 9.22
C LYS A 204 11.56 -11.40 9.25
N ASP A 205 12.23 -11.39 8.11
CA ASP A 205 13.66 -11.05 8.02
C ASP A 205 13.93 -9.60 8.43
N ILE A 206 12.95 -8.70 8.29
CA ILE A 206 13.10 -7.28 8.63
C ILE A 206 12.68 -6.97 10.08
N PHE A 207 11.63 -7.62 10.60
CA PHE A 207 10.98 -7.18 11.85
C PHE A 207 10.96 -8.20 12.98
N LEU A 208 11.33 -9.47 12.75
CA LEU A 208 11.30 -10.53 13.76
C LEU A 208 12.64 -11.22 13.94
#